data_d2cb8d8bd44e67da2989d4c5ccff077a
#
_entry.id   d2cb8d8bd44e67da2989d4c5ccff077a
#
_cell.length_a   1.000
_cell.length_b   1.000
_cell.length_c   1.000
_cell.angle_alpha   90.00
_cell.angle_beta   90.00
_cell.angle_gamma   90.00
#
_symmetry.space_group_name_H-M   'P 1'
#
loop_
_entity.id
_entity.type
_entity.pdbx_description
1 polymer ?
#
loop_
_entity_poly.entity_id
_entity_poly.type
_entity_poly.pdbx_seq_one_letter_code
_entity_poly.pdbx_strand_id
1 'polypeptide(L)'
;MKVLVVGGGAAGLMAAGAALRQGHEVTVLEHMEKPAQKILVTGKGRCNVTNDCTAEEFLHHVRTNPRFLFSSLGAFPPAKTMELFESLGVELKVERGRRVFPVSDKAEEIRQALLRYADRADIVHDGAKKLLLEPLAQPEEAPAAPEDPRHPKKKKPGPAYRLSLIHI
;
A
#
# COMPACT_ATOMS: atom_id res chain seq x y z
N MET A 1 -1.65 15.76 -4.09
CA MET A 1 -2.99 15.52 -3.54
C MET A 1 -2.87 14.99 -2.12
N LYS A 2 -3.95 15.03 -1.32
CA LYS A 2 -3.98 14.44 0.02
C LYS A 2 -4.39 12.98 -0.06
N VAL A 3 -3.67 12.11 0.61
CA VAL A 3 -3.92 10.66 0.67
C VAL A 3 -4.12 10.27 2.13
N LEU A 4 -5.24 9.60 2.43
CA LEU A 4 -5.52 9.04 3.73
C LEU A 4 -5.37 7.51 3.67
N VAL A 5 -4.50 6.99 4.52
CA VAL A 5 -4.27 5.55 4.67
C VAL A 5 -4.91 5.09 5.98
N VAL A 6 -5.84 4.15 5.92
CA VAL A 6 -6.49 3.58 7.11
C VAL A 6 -5.79 2.29 7.52
N GLY A 7 -5.13 2.33 8.66
CA GLY A 7 -4.32 1.27 9.24
C GLY A 7 -2.83 1.41 8.96
N GLY A 8 -2.04 1.62 10.00
CA GLY A 8 -0.57 1.74 9.97
C GLY A 8 0.14 0.38 10.04
N GLY A 9 -0.46 -0.70 9.52
CA GLY A 9 0.20 -1.99 9.36
C GLY A 9 1.22 -2.01 8.22
N ALA A 10 1.81 -3.18 7.93
CA ALA A 10 2.80 -3.34 6.85
C ALA A 10 2.30 -2.79 5.51
N ALA A 11 1.09 -3.16 5.10
CA ALA A 11 0.48 -2.71 3.85
C ALA A 11 0.22 -1.20 3.83
N GLY A 12 -0.27 -0.65 4.96
CA GLY A 12 -0.53 0.79 5.09
C GLY A 12 0.74 1.62 5.02
N LEU A 13 1.81 1.22 5.71
CA LEU A 13 3.10 1.91 5.64
C LEU A 13 3.73 1.80 4.26
N MET A 14 3.59 0.67 3.58
CA MET A 14 4.00 0.53 2.18
C MET A 14 3.23 1.48 1.25
N ALA A 15 1.91 1.56 1.39
CA ALA A 15 1.08 2.48 0.61
C ALA A 15 1.43 3.95 0.90
N ALA A 16 1.63 4.29 2.17
CA ALA A 16 2.04 5.63 2.59
C ALA A 16 3.38 6.03 1.97
N GLY A 17 4.40 5.18 2.09
CA GLY A 17 5.71 5.44 1.52
C GLY A 17 5.69 5.56 -0.01
N ALA A 18 4.90 4.74 -0.69
CA ALA A 18 4.72 4.84 -2.14
C ALA A 18 4.06 6.17 -2.56
N ALA A 19 3.03 6.60 -1.84
CA ALA A 19 2.34 7.87 -2.11
C ALA A 19 3.24 9.08 -1.84
N LEU A 20 4.01 9.06 -0.75
CA LEU A 20 5.00 10.10 -0.44
C LEU A 20 6.04 10.29 -1.53
N ARG A 21 6.52 9.19 -2.15
CA ARG A 21 7.49 9.23 -3.25
C ARG A 21 6.92 9.81 -4.54
N GLN A 22 5.60 9.80 -4.68
CA GLN A 22 4.89 10.47 -5.77
C GLN A 22 4.55 11.94 -5.45
N GLY A 23 5.05 12.49 -4.33
CA GLY A 23 4.85 13.87 -3.94
C GLY A 23 3.48 14.17 -3.34
N HIS A 24 2.80 13.16 -2.80
CA HIS A 24 1.53 13.36 -2.10
C HIS A 24 1.73 13.69 -0.62
N GLU A 25 0.79 14.43 -0.03
CA GLU A 25 0.66 14.58 1.42
C GLU A 25 -0.07 13.34 1.96
N VAL A 26 0.48 12.69 2.97
CA VAL A 26 -0.05 11.42 3.46
C VAL A 26 -0.33 11.50 4.94
N THR A 27 -1.56 11.12 5.34
CA THR A 27 -1.96 10.88 6.71
C THR A 27 -2.27 9.39 6.88
N VAL A 28 -1.74 8.77 7.93
CA VAL A 28 -2.01 7.39 8.30
C VAL A 28 -2.82 7.36 9.58
N LEU A 29 -4.02 6.78 9.56
CA LEU A 29 -4.78 6.52 10.78
C LEU A 29 -4.40 5.15 11.33
N GLU A 30 -3.91 5.09 12.56
CA GLU A 30 -3.57 3.84 13.24
C GLU A 30 -4.15 3.84 14.66
N HIS A 31 -5.01 2.87 14.96
CA HIS A 31 -5.67 2.78 16.26
C HIS A 31 -4.79 2.17 17.35
N MET A 32 -3.73 1.44 16.97
CA MET A 32 -2.78 0.87 17.92
C MET A 32 -1.74 1.91 18.31
N GLU A 33 -1.23 1.80 19.53
CA GLU A 33 -0.17 2.68 20.04
C GLU A 33 1.09 2.65 19.15
N LYS A 34 1.41 1.49 18.59
CA LYS A 34 2.59 1.31 17.73
C LYS A 34 2.18 0.82 16.35
N PRO A 35 2.51 1.56 15.28
CA PRO A 35 2.28 1.10 13.91
C PRO A 35 3.05 -0.20 13.62
N ALA A 36 2.51 -1.01 12.72
CA ALA A 36 3.10 -2.26 12.24
C ALA A 36 3.41 -3.29 13.35
N GLN A 37 2.73 -3.23 14.50
CA GLN A 37 2.98 -4.10 15.65
C GLN A 37 2.87 -5.59 15.31
N LYS A 38 1.97 -5.97 14.40
CA LYS A 38 1.81 -7.37 13.98
C LYS A 38 3.09 -7.95 13.35
N ILE A 39 3.94 -7.16 12.75
CA ILE A 39 5.22 -7.61 12.19
C ILE A 39 6.07 -8.29 13.26
N LEU A 40 6.07 -7.76 14.48
CA LEU A 40 6.92 -8.22 15.59
C LEU A 40 6.65 -9.67 16.00
N VAL A 41 5.45 -10.18 15.75
CA VAL A 41 5.07 -11.56 16.10
C VAL A 41 5.14 -12.52 14.91
N THR A 42 5.38 -12.01 13.71
CA THR A 42 5.50 -12.85 12.51
C THR A 42 6.84 -13.61 12.48
N GLY A 43 6.87 -14.77 11.81
CA GLY A 43 8.08 -15.57 11.69
C GLY A 43 8.75 -15.90 13.02
N LYS A 44 7.99 -16.03 14.11
CA LYS A 44 8.49 -16.24 15.49
C LYS A 44 9.40 -15.09 15.96
N GLY A 45 9.00 -13.85 15.67
CA GLY A 45 9.76 -12.64 16.04
C GLY A 45 10.87 -12.24 15.06
N ARG A 46 11.01 -12.98 13.94
CA ARG A 46 12.06 -12.72 12.92
C ARG A 46 11.54 -11.98 11.69
N CYS A 47 10.24 -12.01 11.43
CA CYS A 47 9.56 -11.53 10.23
C CYS A 47 10.00 -12.23 8.93
N ASN A 48 9.22 -13.15 8.44
CA ASN A 48 9.36 -13.62 7.05
C ASN A 48 8.87 -12.50 6.11
N VAL A 49 9.81 -11.80 5.46
CA VAL A 49 9.52 -10.62 4.66
C VAL A 49 8.83 -10.97 3.35
N THR A 50 9.38 -11.95 2.65
CA THR A 50 8.90 -12.44 1.36
C THR A 50 9.44 -13.86 1.10
N ASN A 51 9.20 -14.36 -0.10
CA ASN A 51 9.84 -15.57 -0.62
C ASN A 51 10.68 -15.16 -1.85
N ASP A 52 11.90 -15.70 -1.96
CA ASP A 52 12.77 -15.50 -3.11
C ASP A 52 12.28 -16.32 -4.30
N CYS A 53 11.26 -15.83 -4.98
CA CYS A 53 10.62 -16.48 -6.10
C CYS A 53 10.19 -15.47 -7.17
N THR A 54 9.94 -15.96 -8.38
CA THR A 54 9.36 -15.15 -9.44
C THR A 54 7.89 -14.80 -9.16
N ALA A 55 7.36 -13.79 -9.83
CA ALA A 55 5.94 -13.44 -9.74
C ALA A 55 5.04 -14.60 -10.17
N GLU A 56 5.46 -15.37 -11.17
CA GLU A 56 4.73 -16.54 -11.65
C GLU A 56 4.69 -17.66 -10.61
N GLU A 57 5.85 -18.02 -10.05
CA GLU A 57 5.93 -19.01 -8.96
C GLU A 57 5.08 -18.58 -7.75
N PHE A 58 5.11 -17.29 -7.40
CA PHE A 58 4.27 -16.76 -6.33
C PHE A 58 2.78 -17.00 -6.61
N LEU A 59 2.33 -16.69 -7.84
CA LEU A 59 0.93 -16.86 -8.24
C LEU A 59 0.47 -18.31 -8.19
N HIS A 60 1.34 -19.27 -8.49
CA HIS A 60 1.04 -20.70 -8.37
C HIS A 60 0.71 -21.14 -6.95
N HIS A 61 1.20 -20.42 -5.93
CA HIS A 61 0.93 -20.72 -4.52
C HIS A 61 -0.30 -19.99 -3.96
N VAL A 62 -0.91 -19.08 -4.74
CA VAL A 62 -2.13 -18.38 -4.34
C VAL A 62 -3.34 -19.27 -4.58
N ARG A 63 -3.99 -19.72 -3.51
CA ARG A 63 -5.08 -20.70 -3.56
C ARG A 63 -6.36 -20.16 -4.21
N THR A 64 -6.65 -18.87 -4.03
CA THR A 64 -7.92 -18.28 -4.44
C THR A 64 -7.66 -17.02 -5.25
N ASN A 65 -8.24 -16.95 -6.46
CA ASN A 65 -8.18 -15.80 -7.35
C ASN A 65 -6.77 -15.21 -7.58
N PRO A 66 -5.77 -15.98 -8.04
CA PRO A 66 -4.41 -15.48 -8.27
C PRO A 66 -4.38 -14.33 -9.28
N ARG A 67 -5.33 -14.29 -10.24
CA ARG A 67 -5.42 -13.23 -11.24
C ARG A 67 -5.59 -11.84 -10.63
N PHE A 68 -6.18 -11.73 -9.45
CA PHE A 68 -6.31 -10.46 -8.73
C PHE A 68 -4.94 -9.81 -8.44
N LEU A 69 -3.89 -10.62 -8.25
CA LEU A 69 -2.55 -10.15 -7.92
C LEU A 69 -1.65 -9.88 -9.14
N PHE A 70 -2.11 -10.17 -10.36
CA PHE A 70 -1.30 -10.01 -11.58
C PHE A 70 -0.67 -8.63 -11.69
N SER A 71 -1.49 -7.59 -11.58
CA SER A 71 -1.04 -6.21 -11.73
C SER A 71 -0.07 -5.81 -10.62
N SER A 72 -0.38 -6.20 -9.39
CA SER A 72 0.46 -5.90 -8.21
C SER A 72 1.82 -6.58 -8.28
N LEU A 73 1.85 -7.88 -8.60
CA LEU A 73 3.10 -8.63 -8.73
C LEU A 73 3.91 -8.25 -9.96
N GLY A 74 3.25 -7.82 -11.04
CA GLY A 74 3.94 -7.26 -12.20
C GLY A 74 4.64 -5.94 -11.89
N ALA A 75 4.01 -5.09 -11.08
CA ALA A 75 4.60 -3.82 -10.66
C ALA A 75 5.62 -3.97 -9.53
N PHE A 76 5.36 -4.84 -8.57
CA PHE A 76 6.15 -5.02 -7.35
C PHE A 76 6.30 -6.52 -6.99
N PRO A 77 7.18 -7.26 -7.71
CA PRO A 77 7.47 -8.67 -7.45
C PRO A 77 8.29 -8.86 -6.17
N PRO A 78 8.44 -10.12 -5.67
CA PRO A 78 9.24 -10.42 -4.49
C PRO A 78 10.67 -9.86 -4.51
N ALA A 79 11.34 -9.88 -5.66
CA ALA A 79 12.68 -9.30 -5.81
C ALA A 79 12.69 -7.80 -5.46
N LYS A 80 11.72 -7.02 -5.94
CA LYS A 80 11.60 -5.60 -5.55
C LYS A 80 11.32 -5.38 -4.08
N THR A 81 10.66 -6.33 -3.42
CA THR A 81 10.50 -6.27 -1.97
C THR A 81 11.85 -6.41 -1.27
N MET A 82 12.70 -7.32 -1.72
CA MET A 82 14.07 -7.48 -1.18
C MET A 82 14.89 -6.21 -1.43
N GLU A 83 14.96 -5.75 -2.67
CA GLU A 83 15.66 -4.51 -3.06
C GLU A 83 15.21 -3.30 -2.22
N LEU A 84 13.90 -3.17 -1.94
CA LEU A 84 13.39 -2.10 -1.10
C LEU A 84 13.97 -2.17 0.31
N PHE A 85 13.89 -3.32 0.98
CA PHE A 85 14.39 -3.45 2.36
C PHE A 85 15.91 -3.27 2.42
N GLU A 86 16.65 -3.78 1.45
CA GLU A 86 18.10 -3.55 1.34
C GLU A 86 18.41 -2.06 1.13
N SER A 87 17.67 -1.36 0.29
CA SER A 87 17.80 0.09 0.11
C SER A 87 17.49 0.90 1.36
N LEU A 88 16.70 0.34 2.27
CA LEU A 88 16.36 0.90 3.58
C LEU A 88 17.36 0.48 4.67
N GLY A 89 18.48 -0.18 4.29
CA GLY A 89 19.54 -0.57 5.18
C GLY A 89 19.30 -1.85 5.98
N VAL A 90 18.42 -2.74 5.49
CA VAL A 90 18.17 -4.05 6.10
C VAL A 90 18.86 -5.12 5.28
N GLU A 91 19.87 -5.78 5.86
CA GLU A 91 20.48 -6.94 5.24
C GLU A 91 19.53 -8.15 5.31
N LEU A 92 19.34 -8.81 4.18
CA LEU A 92 18.44 -9.95 4.05
C LEU A 92 19.21 -11.25 3.81
N LYS A 93 18.64 -12.37 4.29
CA LYS A 93 19.11 -13.72 4.02
C LYS A 93 17.97 -14.61 3.52
N VAL A 94 18.32 -15.56 2.65
CA VAL A 94 17.40 -16.57 2.15
C VAL A 94 17.63 -17.88 2.91
N GLU A 95 16.60 -18.41 3.53
CA GLU A 95 16.62 -19.66 4.28
C GLU A 95 15.90 -20.79 3.51
N ARG A 96 15.91 -22.00 4.09
CA ARG A 96 15.22 -23.17 3.56
C ARG A 96 13.77 -22.83 3.13
N GLY A 97 13.40 -23.28 1.94
CA GLY A 97 12.10 -22.99 1.34
C GLY A 97 12.04 -21.58 0.74
N ARG A 98 13.20 -21.00 0.43
CA ARG A 98 13.35 -19.68 -0.20
C ARG A 98 12.70 -18.54 0.62
N ARG A 99 12.55 -18.74 1.93
CA ARG A 99 12.01 -17.72 2.84
C ARG A 99 13.06 -16.65 3.12
N VAL A 100 12.63 -15.40 3.06
CA VAL A 100 13.51 -14.24 3.24
C VAL A 100 13.32 -13.64 4.62
N PHE A 101 14.41 -13.51 5.35
CA PHE A 101 14.46 -12.94 6.71
C PHE A 101 15.54 -11.86 6.80
N PRO A 102 15.46 -10.92 7.76
CA PRO A 102 16.59 -10.07 8.10
C PRO A 102 17.74 -10.92 8.66
N VAL A 103 18.97 -10.57 8.32
CA VAL A 103 20.18 -11.25 8.83
C VAL A 103 20.23 -11.22 10.34
N SER A 104 19.77 -10.12 10.93
CA SER A 104 19.70 -9.94 12.41
C SER A 104 18.71 -10.85 13.13
N ASP A 105 17.81 -11.54 12.39
CA ASP A 105 16.68 -12.29 12.95
C ASP A 105 15.72 -11.47 13.84
N LYS A 106 15.69 -10.14 13.67
CA LYS A 106 14.86 -9.24 14.46
C LYS A 106 13.77 -8.59 13.59
N ALA A 107 12.51 -8.94 13.85
CA ALA A 107 11.35 -8.35 13.18
C ALA A 107 11.26 -6.82 13.36
N GLU A 108 11.82 -6.29 14.44
CA GLU A 108 11.86 -4.84 14.70
C GLU A 108 12.65 -4.09 13.62
N GLU A 109 13.67 -4.67 13.04
CA GLU A 109 14.45 -4.05 11.97
C GLU A 109 13.58 -3.82 10.72
N ILE A 110 12.76 -4.79 10.35
CA ILE A 110 11.77 -4.67 9.26
C ILE A 110 10.73 -3.60 9.59
N ARG A 111 10.24 -3.58 10.84
CA ARG A 111 9.29 -2.56 11.30
C ARG A 111 9.87 -1.16 11.19
N GLN A 112 11.09 -0.95 11.66
CA GLN A 112 11.79 0.34 11.59
C GLN A 112 12.06 0.76 10.14
N ALA A 113 12.40 -0.18 9.25
CA ALA A 113 12.57 0.11 7.83
C ALA A 113 11.27 0.63 7.19
N LEU A 114 10.12 0.02 7.50
CA LEU A 114 8.83 0.50 7.01
C LEU A 114 8.45 1.88 7.56
N LEU A 115 8.78 2.16 8.82
CA LEU A 115 8.57 3.48 9.42
C LEU A 115 9.45 4.53 8.73
N ARG A 116 10.72 4.22 8.44
CA ARG A 116 11.60 5.10 7.64
C ARG A 116 11.07 5.28 6.22
N TYR A 117 10.49 4.24 5.61
CA TYR A 117 9.89 4.34 4.27
C TYR A 117 8.72 5.31 4.22
N ALA A 118 7.99 5.47 5.32
CA ALA A 118 6.85 6.36 5.48
C ALA A 118 7.12 7.55 6.42
N ASP A 119 8.38 7.97 6.59
CA ASP A 119 8.84 8.93 7.61
C ASP A 119 8.20 10.32 7.53
N ARG A 120 7.73 10.71 6.34
CA ARG A 120 7.04 11.99 6.10
C ARG A 120 5.52 11.89 6.17
N ALA A 121 4.97 10.72 6.49
CA ALA A 121 3.53 10.59 6.74
C ALA A 121 3.18 11.11 8.13
N ASP A 122 2.07 11.83 8.22
CA ASP A 122 1.48 12.19 9.50
C ASP A 122 0.73 10.97 10.07
N ILE A 123 1.23 10.41 11.17
CA ILE A 123 0.61 9.25 11.82
C ILE A 123 -0.30 9.74 12.95
N VAL A 124 -1.59 9.60 12.74
CA VAL A 124 -2.63 9.98 13.71
C VAL A 124 -3.12 8.72 14.43
N HIS A 125 -3.00 8.72 15.76
CA HIS A 125 -3.49 7.63 16.61
C HIS A 125 -5.00 7.73 16.79
N ASP A 126 -5.73 7.21 15.79
CA ASP A 126 -7.18 7.16 15.79
C ASP A 126 -7.69 6.02 14.90
N GLY A 127 -8.96 5.66 15.03
CA GLY A 127 -9.59 4.58 14.28
C GLY A 127 -10.68 5.09 13.33
N ALA A 128 -10.67 4.57 12.10
CA ALA A 128 -11.77 4.80 11.16
C ALA A 128 -12.91 3.81 11.44
N LYS A 129 -14.06 4.29 11.84
CA LYS A 129 -15.26 3.45 12.04
C LYS A 129 -16.16 3.39 10.82
N LYS A 130 -16.25 4.48 10.07
CA LYS A 130 -17.14 4.57 8.92
C LYS A 130 -16.55 5.49 7.85
N LEU A 131 -16.64 5.06 6.61
CA LEU A 131 -16.37 5.87 5.43
C LEU A 131 -17.70 6.37 4.86
N LEU A 132 -17.81 7.67 4.69
CA LEU A 132 -18.95 8.29 4.02
C LEU A 132 -18.50 8.78 2.65
N LEU A 133 -19.21 8.37 1.63
CA LEU A 133 -19.05 8.86 0.26
C LEU A 133 -20.13 9.90 0.00
N GLU A 134 -19.74 11.14 -0.15
CA GLU A 134 -20.62 12.21 -0.54
C GLU A 134 -20.44 12.50 -2.03
N PRO A 135 -21.53 12.48 -2.84
CA PRO A 135 -21.42 12.88 -4.24
C PRO A 135 -20.96 14.34 -4.30
N LEU A 136 -19.91 14.61 -5.06
CA LEU A 136 -19.60 15.99 -5.41
C LEU A 136 -20.66 16.49 -6.36
N ALA A 137 -21.20 17.69 -6.07
CA ALA A 137 -22.06 18.39 -7.04
C ALA A 137 -21.32 18.47 -8.36
N GLN A 138 -21.92 17.89 -9.42
CA GLN A 138 -21.34 17.98 -10.75
C GLN A 138 -21.28 19.47 -11.11
N PRO A 139 -20.16 19.98 -11.65
CA PRO A 139 -20.18 21.28 -12.27
C PRO A 139 -21.29 21.29 -13.33
N GLU A 140 -22.14 22.31 -13.34
CA GLU A 140 -23.13 22.46 -14.41
C GLU A 140 -22.46 22.22 -15.76
N GLU A 141 -22.95 21.23 -16.51
CA GLU A 141 -22.41 20.94 -17.84
C GLU A 141 -22.53 22.23 -18.67
N ALA A 142 -21.39 22.81 -19.05
CA ALA A 142 -21.39 23.82 -20.08
C ALA A 142 -22.10 23.24 -21.34
N PRO A 143 -22.90 24.03 -22.06
CA PRO A 143 -23.67 23.55 -23.20
C PRO A 143 -22.74 22.80 -24.17
N ALA A 144 -23.10 21.57 -24.49
CA ALA A 144 -22.28 20.66 -25.30
C ALA A 144 -22.00 21.29 -26.66
N ALA A 145 -20.73 21.43 -27.01
CA ALA A 145 -20.33 21.76 -28.36
C ALA A 145 -20.83 20.67 -29.34
N PRO A 146 -21.19 21.03 -30.60
CA PRO A 146 -21.71 20.08 -31.59
C PRO A 146 -20.71 18.92 -31.82
N GLU A 147 -21.22 17.70 -31.79
CA GLU A 147 -20.38 16.49 -31.86
C GLU A 147 -19.76 16.34 -33.28
N ASP A 148 -18.44 16.12 -33.31
CA ASP A 148 -17.75 15.70 -34.55
C ASP A 148 -17.88 14.16 -34.66
N PRO A 149 -18.57 13.63 -35.71
CA PRO A 149 -18.79 12.21 -35.85
C PRO A 149 -17.52 11.38 -36.09
N ARG A 150 -16.37 12.01 -36.28
CA ARG A 150 -15.08 11.37 -36.54
C ARG A 150 -14.26 11.04 -35.29
N HIS A 151 -14.69 11.50 -34.12
CA HIS A 151 -13.99 11.23 -32.86
C HIS A 151 -14.89 10.49 -31.87
N PRO A 152 -14.62 9.20 -31.54
CA PRO A 152 -15.38 8.48 -30.55
C PRO A 152 -15.31 9.15 -29.18
N LYS A 153 -16.47 9.28 -28.50
CA LYS A 153 -16.58 9.87 -27.17
C LYS A 153 -15.60 9.22 -26.20
N LYS A 154 -14.74 10.02 -25.58
CA LYS A 154 -14.01 9.60 -24.36
C LYS A 154 -15.08 9.22 -23.32
N LYS A 155 -14.93 8.04 -22.69
CA LYS A 155 -15.80 7.64 -21.57
C LYS A 155 -15.87 8.79 -20.58
N LYS A 156 -17.11 9.22 -20.28
CA LYS A 156 -17.32 10.23 -19.22
C LYS A 156 -16.64 9.76 -17.95
N PRO A 157 -15.88 10.61 -17.22
CA PRO A 157 -15.38 10.25 -15.92
C PRO A 157 -16.56 9.87 -15.02
N GLY A 158 -16.42 8.79 -14.26
CA GLY A 158 -17.42 8.39 -13.29
C GLY A 158 -17.72 9.49 -12.28
N PRO A 159 -18.82 9.35 -11.52
CA PRO A 159 -19.17 10.36 -10.52
C PRO A 159 -18.01 10.60 -9.57
N ALA A 160 -17.69 11.87 -9.32
CA ALA A 160 -16.70 12.24 -8.33
C ALA A 160 -17.33 12.22 -6.93
N TYR A 161 -16.61 11.65 -5.95
CA TYR A 161 -17.07 11.57 -4.57
C TYR A 161 -16.09 12.29 -3.65
N ARG A 162 -16.61 12.94 -2.62
CA ARG A 162 -15.82 13.41 -1.48
C ARG A 162 -15.87 12.33 -0.41
N LEU A 163 -14.69 11.96 0.09
CA LEU A 163 -14.59 11.06 1.22
C LEU A 163 -14.59 11.90 2.50
N SER A 164 -15.55 11.67 3.38
CA SER A 164 -15.51 12.17 4.74
C SER A 164 -15.40 11.01 5.73
N LEU A 165 -14.60 11.22 6.78
CA LEU A 165 -14.33 10.24 7.81
C LEU A 165 -15.04 10.66 9.08
N ILE A 166 -15.80 9.75 9.69
CA ILE A 166 -16.34 9.97 11.02
C ILE A 166 -15.35 9.40 12.04
N HIS A 167 -14.79 10.30 12.84
CA HIS A 167 -14.07 9.99 14.06
C HIS A 167 -15.07 9.87 15.21
N ILE A 168 -14.99 8.85 16.00
CA ILE A 168 -15.71 8.72 17.28
C ILE A 168 -14.75 8.15 18.30
#